data_f795de2b91596186f9ce39068d1633ae
#
_entry.id   f795de2b91596186f9ce39068d1633ae
#
_cell.length_a   1.000
_cell.length_b   1.000
_cell.length_c   1.000
_cell.angle_alpha   90.00
_cell.angle_beta   90.00
_cell.angle_gamma   90.00
#
_symmetry.space_group_name_H-M   'P 1'
#
loop_
_entity.id
_entity.type
_entity.pdbx_description
1 polymer ?
#
loop_
_entity_poly.entity_id
_entity_poly.type
_entity_poly.pdbx_seq_one_letter_code
_entity_poly.pdbx_strand_id
1 'polypeptide(L)'
;NPLNLFRITWKNEAKESGGLFQEVPNYVEIPSELSGVPCRILAMAGKWFPTGCHKVGASFGCLAPRLVTGQFDATYHHAVWPSTGNYCRGGAFNSKLLAVDSVAILPAEMSKERFEWLSKIAGQVIATPGCESNVKEIFDKTWELKQDPSMIIFNQFEEMGNPLWHYNVTGYALADLFEAVKKPGQNFAGACFTSGSA
;
A
#
# COMPACT_ATOMS: atom_id res chain seq x y z
N ASN A 1 16.15 -14.66 1.53
CA ASN A 1 16.82 -13.81 2.51
C ASN A 1 15.78 -13.21 3.46
N PRO A 2 15.91 -13.40 4.80
CA PRO A 2 14.97 -12.84 5.79
C PRO A 2 14.82 -11.32 5.70
N LEU A 3 15.84 -10.61 5.28
CA LEU A 3 15.79 -9.15 5.07
C LEU A 3 14.78 -8.72 4.00
N ASN A 4 14.36 -9.63 3.12
CA ASN A 4 13.40 -9.32 2.06
C ASN A 4 11.94 -9.53 2.45
N LEU A 5 11.65 -10.07 3.64
CA LEU A 5 10.28 -10.30 4.08
C LEU A 5 9.49 -9.00 4.25
N PHE A 6 10.13 -7.97 4.82
CA PHE A 6 9.51 -6.68 5.11
C PHE A 6 9.98 -5.57 4.16
N ARG A 7 10.00 -5.84 2.86
CA ARG A 7 10.34 -4.85 1.82
C ARG A 7 9.25 -3.78 1.63
N ILE A 8 8.84 -3.13 2.71
CA ILE A 8 7.77 -2.12 2.71
C ILE A 8 8.43 -0.73 2.77
N THR A 9 9.23 -0.42 1.76
CA THR A 9 10.02 0.81 1.67
C THR A 9 10.14 1.29 0.23
N TRP A 10 10.37 2.60 0.06
CA TRP A 10 10.68 3.24 -1.22
C TRP A 10 12.09 2.90 -1.74
N LYS A 11 12.93 2.26 -0.91
CA LYS A 11 14.34 1.96 -1.19
C LYS A 11 14.59 0.53 -1.68
N ASN A 12 13.59 -0.17 -2.18
CA ASN A 12 13.75 -1.52 -2.68
C ASN A 12 14.48 -1.54 -4.02
N GLU A 13 15.47 -2.41 -4.17
CA GLU A 13 15.97 -2.78 -5.47
C GLU A 13 14.94 -3.61 -6.27
N ALA A 14 15.10 -3.60 -7.59
CA ALA A 14 14.41 -4.56 -8.44
C ALA A 14 14.80 -5.99 -8.04
N LYS A 15 13.89 -6.95 -8.22
CA LYS A 15 14.17 -8.37 -7.93
C LYS A 15 15.30 -8.89 -8.80
N GLU A 16 15.35 -8.45 -10.04
CA GLU A 16 16.36 -8.77 -11.05
C GLU A 16 17.76 -8.27 -10.64
N SER A 17 17.83 -7.21 -9.83
CA SER A 17 19.09 -6.66 -9.30
C SER A 17 19.50 -7.26 -7.95
N GLY A 18 18.76 -8.25 -7.45
CA GLY A 18 19.02 -8.90 -6.16
C GLY A 18 17.93 -8.71 -5.13
N GLY A 19 17.10 -7.68 -5.25
CA GLY A 19 15.95 -7.42 -4.40
C GLY A 19 16.32 -7.03 -2.97
N LEU A 20 17.44 -6.40 -2.75
CA LEU A 20 17.89 -5.83 -1.48
C LEU A 20 17.40 -4.39 -1.32
N PHE A 21 17.96 -3.68 -0.38
CA PHE A 21 17.72 -2.25 -0.16
C PHE A 21 18.86 -1.43 -0.77
N GLN A 22 18.51 -0.27 -1.31
CA GLN A 22 19.44 0.74 -1.79
C GLN A 22 19.36 2.01 -0.93
N GLU A 23 20.37 2.88 -1.04
CA GLU A 23 20.44 4.11 -0.24
C GLU A 23 19.40 5.14 -0.66
N VAL A 24 19.23 5.32 -1.97
CA VAL A 24 18.36 6.34 -2.55
C VAL A 24 16.99 5.74 -2.87
N PRO A 25 15.89 6.40 -2.47
CA PRO A 25 14.54 5.99 -2.89
C PRO A 25 14.39 5.95 -4.41
N ASN A 26 13.57 5.02 -4.89
CA ASN A 26 13.32 4.89 -6.32
C ASN A 26 12.57 6.12 -6.87
N TYR A 27 13.05 6.67 -7.98
CA TYR A 27 12.43 7.81 -8.63
C TYR A 27 12.66 7.79 -10.15
N VAL A 28 11.88 8.58 -10.84
CA VAL A 28 12.07 8.92 -12.26
C VAL A 28 12.19 10.43 -12.34
N GLU A 29 13.22 10.94 -12.98
CA GLU A 29 13.34 12.35 -13.30
C GLU A 29 12.62 12.62 -14.65
N ILE A 30 11.69 13.56 -14.63
CA ILE A 30 10.96 13.96 -15.83
C ILE A 30 11.81 15.04 -16.55
N PRO A 31 12.24 14.79 -17.79
CA PRO A 31 13.08 15.74 -18.53
C PRO A 31 12.37 17.08 -18.75
N SER A 32 13.12 18.17 -18.75
CA SER A 32 12.59 19.52 -18.99
C SER A 32 11.94 19.68 -20.37
N GLU A 33 12.42 18.94 -21.37
CA GLU A 33 11.87 18.88 -22.71
C GLU A 33 10.44 18.31 -22.74
N LEU A 34 10.14 17.41 -21.79
CA LEU A 34 8.81 16.83 -21.64
C LEU A 34 7.91 17.66 -20.73
N SER A 35 8.46 18.18 -19.64
CA SER A 35 7.69 18.94 -18.65
C SER A 35 7.43 20.40 -19.08
N GLY A 36 8.27 20.97 -19.93
CA GLY A 36 8.19 22.36 -20.38
C GLY A 36 8.53 23.38 -19.30
N VAL A 37 9.07 22.96 -18.15
CA VAL A 37 9.41 23.88 -17.04
C VAL A 37 10.90 23.80 -16.69
N PRO A 38 11.51 24.92 -16.21
CA PRO A 38 12.95 24.98 -15.94
C PRO A 38 13.37 24.34 -14.60
N CYS A 39 12.46 23.70 -13.89
CA CYS A 39 12.77 22.99 -12.63
C CYS A 39 12.89 21.48 -12.88
N ARG A 40 13.70 20.82 -12.02
CA ARG A 40 13.74 19.36 -12.01
C ARG A 40 12.48 18.82 -11.36
N ILE A 41 11.83 17.86 -12.00
CA ILE A 41 10.66 17.16 -11.47
C ILE A 41 11.05 15.71 -11.23
N LEU A 42 10.96 15.28 -9.97
CA LEU A 42 11.28 13.92 -9.53
C LEU A 42 9.98 13.22 -9.12
N ALA A 43 9.64 12.13 -9.77
CA ALA A 43 8.49 11.31 -9.44
C ALA A 43 8.96 10.05 -8.68
N MET A 44 8.52 9.87 -7.43
CA MET A 44 8.84 8.66 -6.67
C MET A 44 8.19 7.43 -7.30
N ALA A 45 8.97 6.35 -7.46
CA ALA A 45 8.55 5.12 -8.12
C ALA A 45 8.25 4.00 -7.11
N GLY A 46 6.97 3.65 -6.97
CA GLY A 46 6.51 2.58 -6.07
C GLY A 46 6.49 1.17 -6.69
N LYS A 47 7.03 0.99 -7.89
CA LYS A 47 7.02 -0.28 -8.64
C LYS A 47 7.63 -1.44 -7.86
N TRP A 48 8.64 -1.19 -7.05
CA TRP A 48 9.43 -2.22 -6.38
C TRP A 48 8.91 -2.61 -4.98
N PHE A 49 7.80 -2.07 -4.55
CA PHE A 49 7.10 -2.60 -3.38
C PHE A 49 6.63 -4.05 -3.63
N PRO A 50 6.48 -4.87 -2.58
CA PRO A 50 6.11 -6.30 -2.72
C PRO A 50 4.88 -6.56 -3.59
N THR A 51 3.88 -5.65 -3.52
CA THR A 51 2.64 -5.74 -4.31
C THR A 51 2.65 -4.84 -5.55
N GLY A 52 3.79 -4.23 -5.88
CA GLY A 52 3.91 -3.26 -6.97
C GLY A 52 3.30 -1.88 -6.68
N CYS A 53 2.91 -1.61 -5.44
CA CYS A 53 2.28 -0.35 -5.05
C CYS A 53 2.55 -0.03 -3.56
N HIS A 54 2.71 1.26 -3.23
CA HIS A 54 2.91 1.75 -1.86
C HIS A 54 1.75 1.44 -0.90
N LYS A 55 0.57 1.08 -1.38
CA LYS A 55 -0.58 0.70 -0.54
C LYS A 55 -0.30 -0.49 0.39
N VAL A 56 0.72 -1.30 0.09
CA VAL A 56 1.19 -2.33 1.04
C VAL A 56 1.73 -1.70 2.33
N GLY A 57 2.36 -0.54 2.24
CA GLY A 57 2.83 0.20 3.41
C GLY A 57 1.66 0.79 4.21
N ALA A 58 0.71 1.42 3.52
CA ALA A 58 -0.50 1.94 4.16
C ALA A 58 -1.23 0.86 4.96
N SER A 59 -1.48 -0.31 4.37
CA SER A 59 -2.14 -1.44 5.06
C SER A 59 -1.29 -2.05 6.17
N PHE A 60 0.05 -2.07 6.02
CA PHE A 60 0.95 -2.47 7.11
C PHE A 60 0.84 -1.53 8.32
N GLY A 61 0.82 -0.22 8.07
CA GLY A 61 0.64 0.80 9.12
C GLY A 61 -0.70 0.69 9.87
N CYS A 62 -1.72 0.09 9.25
CA CYS A 62 -2.99 -0.18 9.92
C CYS A 62 -2.96 -1.48 10.75
N LEU A 63 -2.42 -2.57 10.21
CA LEU A 63 -2.47 -3.90 10.85
C LEU A 63 -1.42 -4.09 11.94
N ALA A 64 -0.14 -3.78 11.65
CA ALA A 64 0.96 -4.10 12.55
C ALA A 64 0.84 -3.42 13.93
N PRO A 65 0.45 -2.14 14.07
CA PRO A 65 0.26 -1.53 15.39
C PRO A 65 -0.84 -2.21 16.20
N ARG A 66 -1.95 -2.63 15.58
CA ARG A 66 -3.04 -3.32 16.27
C ARG A 66 -2.63 -4.70 16.79
N LEU A 67 -1.78 -5.42 16.04
CA LEU A 67 -1.18 -6.68 16.50
C LEU A 67 -0.27 -6.45 17.72
N VAL A 68 0.62 -5.47 17.64
CA VAL A 68 1.59 -5.17 18.71
C VAL A 68 0.91 -4.69 19.99
N THR A 69 -0.19 -3.94 19.88
CA THR A 69 -0.94 -3.41 21.03
C THR A 69 -2.01 -4.36 21.56
N GLY A 70 -2.19 -5.53 20.94
CA GLY A 70 -3.23 -6.50 21.33
C GLY A 70 -4.67 -6.08 20.93
N GLN A 71 -4.82 -5.05 20.10
CA GLN A 71 -6.13 -4.66 19.56
C GLN A 71 -6.62 -5.59 18.45
N PHE A 72 -5.75 -6.43 17.94
CA PHE A 72 -6.05 -7.48 16.97
C PHE A 72 -5.43 -8.79 17.44
N ASP A 73 -6.27 -9.79 17.68
CA ASP A 73 -5.86 -11.15 18.04
C ASP A 73 -5.83 -12.01 16.77
N ALA A 74 -4.65 -12.40 16.31
CA ALA A 74 -4.45 -13.19 15.12
C ALA A 74 -5.01 -14.63 15.21
N THR A 75 -5.35 -15.10 16.41
CA THR A 75 -5.94 -16.43 16.62
C THR A 75 -7.45 -16.45 16.52
N TYR A 76 -8.09 -15.26 16.54
CA TYR A 76 -9.54 -15.12 16.56
C TYR A 76 -10.06 -14.15 15.48
N HIS A 77 -9.34 -13.05 15.24
CA HIS A 77 -9.81 -12.02 14.31
C HIS A 77 -9.39 -12.30 12.86
N HIS A 78 -10.25 -11.90 11.94
CA HIS A 78 -10.00 -11.89 10.49
C HIS A 78 -9.85 -10.46 10.01
N ALA A 79 -8.77 -10.16 9.32
CA ALA A 79 -8.52 -8.83 8.75
C ALA A 79 -9.30 -8.64 7.44
N VAL A 80 -10.31 -7.78 7.44
CA VAL A 80 -11.15 -7.50 6.27
C VAL A 80 -10.63 -6.27 5.53
N TRP A 81 -10.31 -6.43 4.24
CA TRP A 81 -9.69 -5.42 3.38
C TRP A 81 -10.61 -5.01 2.23
N PRO A 82 -11.56 -4.06 2.45
CA PRO A 82 -12.44 -3.57 1.40
C PRO A 82 -11.70 -2.57 0.51
N SER A 83 -11.61 -2.85 -0.80
CA SER A 83 -10.99 -1.93 -1.76
C SER A 83 -11.18 -2.41 -3.19
N THR A 84 -11.17 -1.48 -4.14
CA THR A 84 -11.18 -1.81 -5.58
C THR A 84 -9.86 -2.42 -6.09
N GLY A 85 -8.80 -2.48 -5.26
CA GLY A 85 -7.58 -3.14 -5.74
C GLY A 85 -6.33 -3.07 -4.88
N ASN A 86 -5.54 -2.02 -4.97
CA ASN A 86 -4.18 -2.01 -4.44
C ASN A 86 -4.11 -2.08 -2.90
N TYR A 87 -5.07 -1.47 -2.20
CA TYR A 87 -5.11 -1.53 -0.74
C TYR A 87 -5.48 -2.94 -0.25
N CYS A 88 -6.46 -3.58 -0.87
CA CYS A 88 -6.84 -4.96 -0.55
C CYS A 88 -5.69 -5.94 -0.86
N ARG A 89 -4.95 -5.76 -1.98
CA ARG A 89 -3.73 -6.53 -2.27
C ARG A 89 -2.65 -6.33 -1.21
N GLY A 90 -2.43 -5.09 -0.78
CA GLY A 90 -1.50 -4.76 0.29
C GLY A 90 -1.89 -5.41 1.62
N GLY A 91 -3.18 -5.33 1.97
CA GLY A 91 -3.73 -5.93 3.18
C GLY A 91 -3.61 -7.45 3.22
N ALA A 92 -3.99 -8.13 2.14
CA ALA A 92 -3.85 -9.58 2.01
C ALA A 92 -2.38 -10.03 2.10
N PHE A 93 -1.46 -9.29 1.46
CA PHE A 93 -0.03 -9.56 1.56
C PHE A 93 0.48 -9.43 3.00
N ASN A 94 0.14 -8.35 3.69
CA ASN A 94 0.56 -8.11 5.07
C ASN A 94 -0.05 -9.14 6.03
N SER A 95 -1.31 -9.49 5.83
CA SER A 95 -1.97 -10.53 6.61
C SER A 95 -1.24 -11.86 6.47
N LYS A 96 -0.91 -12.27 5.24
CA LYS A 96 -0.12 -13.49 4.99
C LYS A 96 1.27 -13.41 5.62
N LEU A 97 1.93 -12.26 5.51
CA LEU A 97 3.27 -12.03 6.07
C LEU A 97 3.29 -12.14 7.60
N LEU A 98 2.22 -11.67 8.25
CA LEU A 98 2.08 -11.61 9.72
C LEU A 98 1.29 -12.81 10.29
N ALA A 99 1.03 -13.85 9.48
CA ALA A 99 0.26 -15.04 9.85
C ALA A 99 -1.15 -14.73 10.38
N VAL A 100 -1.80 -13.72 9.80
CA VAL A 100 -3.17 -13.28 10.08
C VAL A 100 -4.09 -13.81 8.99
N ASP A 101 -5.24 -14.33 9.35
CA ASP A 101 -6.27 -14.67 8.37
C ASP A 101 -6.95 -13.41 7.82
N SER A 102 -7.34 -13.44 6.54
CA SER A 102 -7.83 -12.24 5.86
C SER A 102 -8.95 -12.48 4.88
N VAL A 103 -9.81 -11.47 4.75
CA VAL A 103 -10.89 -11.40 3.78
C VAL A 103 -10.62 -10.21 2.86
N ALA A 104 -10.46 -10.48 1.57
CA ALA A 104 -10.32 -9.45 0.53
C ALA A 104 -11.69 -9.21 -0.13
N ILE A 105 -12.14 -7.95 -0.21
CA ILE A 105 -13.40 -7.60 -0.86
C ILE A 105 -13.10 -6.67 -2.03
N LEU A 106 -13.55 -7.04 -3.24
CA LEU A 106 -13.34 -6.25 -4.45
C LEU A 106 -14.45 -6.49 -5.49
N PRO A 107 -14.67 -5.55 -6.44
CA PRO A 107 -15.67 -5.72 -7.48
C PRO A 107 -15.38 -6.91 -8.39
N ALA A 108 -16.44 -7.59 -8.86
CA ALA A 108 -16.33 -8.79 -9.69
C ALA A 108 -15.70 -8.56 -11.06
N GLU A 109 -15.86 -7.35 -11.62
CA GLU A 109 -15.31 -6.99 -12.94
C GLU A 109 -13.84 -6.57 -12.90
N MET A 110 -13.17 -6.69 -11.75
CA MET A 110 -11.72 -6.50 -11.70
C MET A 110 -10.98 -7.61 -12.46
N SER A 111 -9.74 -7.36 -12.88
CA SER A 111 -8.99 -8.29 -13.72
C SER A 111 -8.88 -9.69 -13.10
N LYS A 112 -9.00 -10.72 -13.94
CA LYS A 112 -8.86 -12.13 -13.56
C LYS A 112 -7.54 -12.41 -12.82
N GLU A 113 -6.45 -11.81 -13.30
CA GLU A 113 -5.12 -11.92 -12.69
C GLU A 113 -5.12 -11.44 -11.22
N ARG A 114 -5.90 -10.38 -10.90
CA ARG A 114 -6.02 -9.87 -9.54
C ARG A 114 -6.71 -10.86 -8.62
N PHE A 115 -7.79 -11.50 -9.09
CA PHE A 115 -8.46 -12.56 -8.36
C PHE A 115 -7.59 -13.79 -8.17
N GLU A 116 -6.91 -14.24 -9.21
CA GLU A 116 -5.98 -15.39 -9.14
C GLU A 116 -4.85 -15.14 -8.15
N TRP A 117 -4.33 -13.92 -8.09
CA TRP A 117 -3.29 -13.55 -7.15
C TRP A 117 -3.83 -13.52 -5.70
N LEU A 118 -4.98 -12.90 -5.47
CA LEU A 118 -5.59 -12.82 -4.13
C LEU A 118 -5.98 -14.19 -3.60
N SER A 119 -6.53 -15.06 -4.43
CA SER A 119 -6.91 -16.43 -4.04
C SER A 119 -5.74 -17.28 -3.54
N LYS A 120 -4.50 -16.92 -3.89
CA LYS A 120 -3.29 -17.60 -3.39
C LYS A 120 -2.80 -17.08 -2.05
N ILE A 121 -3.26 -15.91 -1.62
CA ILE A 121 -2.69 -15.17 -0.49
C ILE A 121 -3.73 -14.94 0.61
N ALA A 122 -4.92 -14.45 0.27
CA ALA A 122 -6.00 -14.21 1.22
C ALA A 122 -6.66 -15.52 1.69
N GLY A 123 -7.17 -15.54 2.92
CA GLY A 123 -7.98 -16.65 3.42
C GLY A 123 -9.30 -16.77 2.68
N GLN A 124 -9.94 -15.62 2.38
CA GLN A 124 -11.17 -15.53 1.60
C GLN A 124 -11.13 -14.36 0.62
N VAL A 125 -11.73 -14.53 -0.55
CA VAL A 125 -11.94 -13.47 -1.54
C VAL A 125 -13.42 -13.36 -1.83
N ILE A 126 -13.99 -12.17 -1.62
CA ILE A 126 -15.40 -11.86 -1.86
C ILE A 126 -15.48 -10.91 -3.06
N ALA A 127 -16.20 -11.33 -4.10
CA ALA A 127 -16.51 -10.51 -5.25
C ALA A 127 -17.86 -9.81 -5.02
N THR A 128 -17.87 -8.47 -5.08
CA THR A 128 -19.11 -7.68 -5.07
C THR A 128 -19.57 -7.39 -6.50
N PRO A 129 -20.87 -7.17 -6.76
CA PRO A 129 -21.33 -6.81 -8.10
C PRO A 129 -20.69 -5.53 -8.63
N GLY A 130 -20.43 -5.48 -9.94
CA GLY A 130 -20.00 -4.28 -10.66
C GLY A 130 -18.51 -4.14 -10.84
N CYS A 131 -18.12 -2.92 -11.26
CA CYS A 131 -16.76 -2.53 -11.65
C CYS A 131 -16.06 -1.67 -10.59
N GLU A 132 -14.91 -1.12 -10.93
CA GLU A 132 -14.10 -0.28 -10.03
C GLU A 132 -14.86 0.91 -9.42
N SER A 133 -15.89 1.42 -10.10
CA SER A 133 -16.73 2.53 -9.62
C SER A 133 -17.81 2.11 -8.62
N ASN A 134 -18.06 0.81 -8.45
CA ASN A 134 -19.10 0.27 -7.58
C ASN A 134 -18.62 0.14 -6.12
N VAL A 135 -18.32 1.28 -5.51
CA VAL A 135 -17.81 1.33 -4.12
C VAL A 135 -18.90 1.05 -3.11
N LYS A 136 -20.17 1.38 -3.42
CA LYS A 136 -21.30 1.15 -2.53
C LYS A 136 -21.47 -0.32 -2.17
N GLU A 137 -21.40 -1.21 -3.15
CA GLU A 137 -21.55 -2.65 -2.97
C GLU A 137 -20.45 -3.24 -2.07
N ILE A 138 -19.24 -2.68 -2.14
CA ILE A 138 -18.14 -3.03 -1.23
C ILE A 138 -18.49 -2.61 0.20
N PHE A 139 -19.02 -1.40 0.40
CA PHE A 139 -19.44 -0.93 1.73
C PHE A 139 -20.60 -1.73 2.29
N ASP A 140 -21.63 -2.02 1.48
CA ASP A 140 -22.78 -2.84 1.91
C ASP A 140 -22.30 -4.21 2.41
N LYS A 141 -21.38 -4.87 1.69
CA LYS A 141 -20.79 -6.14 2.13
C LYS A 141 -19.94 -5.99 3.40
N THR A 142 -19.23 -4.88 3.52
CA THR A 142 -18.45 -4.56 4.71
C THR A 142 -19.33 -4.39 5.95
N TRP A 143 -20.48 -3.71 5.82
CA TRP A 143 -21.46 -3.57 6.89
C TRP A 143 -22.09 -4.90 7.33
N GLU A 144 -22.34 -5.80 6.38
CA GLU A 144 -22.79 -7.16 6.68
C GLU A 144 -21.75 -7.92 7.53
N LEU A 145 -20.48 -7.91 7.10
CA LEU A 145 -19.40 -8.60 7.81
C LEU A 145 -19.12 -7.99 9.19
N LYS A 146 -19.32 -6.69 9.37
CA LYS A 146 -19.12 -6.00 10.65
C LYS A 146 -20.04 -6.49 11.77
N GLN A 147 -21.11 -7.22 11.44
CA GLN A 147 -21.98 -7.83 12.45
C GLN A 147 -21.32 -9.02 13.17
N ASP A 148 -20.29 -9.60 12.58
CA ASP A 148 -19.47 -10.64 13.21
C ASP A 148 -18.28 -9.97 13.94
N PRO A 149 -18.19 -10.12 15.28
CA PRO A 149 -17.12 -9.48 16.07
C PRO A 149 -15.72 -10.02 15.73
N SER A 150 -15.60 -11.16 15.08
CA SER A 150 -14.32 -11.68 14.60
C SER A 150 -13.81 -10.95 13.34
N MET A 151 -14.67 -10.23 12.63
CA MET A 151 -14.35 -9.52 11.39
C MET A 151 -13.91 -8.09 11.67
N ILE A 152 -12.62 -7.82 11.64
CA ILE A 152 -12.06 -6.48 11.86
C ILE A 152 -11.88 -5.78 10.53
N ILE A 153 -12.66 -4.71 10.32
CA ILE A 153 -12.66 -3.96 9.07
C ILE A 153 -11.53 -2.94 9.06
N PHE A 154 -10.66 -3.04 8.06
CA PHE A 154 -9.61 -2.07 7.78
C PHE A 154 -10.05 -1.16 6.63
N ASN A 155 -10.90 -0.18 6.93
CA ASN A 155 -11.34 0.80 5.93
C ASN A 155 -10.24 1.84 5.70
N GLN A 156 -9.69 1.91 4.49
CA GLN A 156 -8.58 2.82 4.17
C GLN A 156 -8.89 4.31 4.41
N PHE A 157 -10.15 4.69 4.46
CA PHE A 157 -10.58 6.09 4.68
C PHE A 157 -10.73 6.44 6.16
N GLU A 158 -10.75 5.46 7.06
CA GLU A 158 -10.94 5.63 8.51
C GLU A 158 -9.69 5.30 9.33
N GLU A 159 -8.77 4.51 8.75
CA GLU A 159 -7.60 4.00 9.44
C GLU A 159 -6.48 5.06 9.52
N MET A 160 -6.24 5.61 10.70
CA MET A 160 -5.15 6.56 10.96
C MET A 160 -3.75 5.96 10.64
N GLY A 161 -3.59 4.65 10.71
CA GLY A 161 -2.36 3.96 10.31
C GLY A 161 -1.94 4.20 8.87
N ASN A 162 -2.90 4.46 7.97
CA ASN A 162 -2.65 4.80 6.58
C ASN A 162 -1.87 6.13 6.43
N PRO A 163 -2.38 7.31 6.85
CA PRO A 163 -1.62 8.55 6.76
C PRO A 163 -0.36 8.56 7.64
N LEU A 164 -0.36 7.90 8.79
CA LEU A 164 0.82 7.81 9.65
C LEU A 164 1.97 7.02 8.98
N TRP A 165 1.68 5.99 8.19
CA TRP A 165 2.71 5.32 7.41
C TRP A 165 3.31 6.26 6.37
N HIS A 166 2.48 7.05 5.66
CA HIS A 166 2.98 8.03 4.70
C HIS A 166 3.82 9.12 5.38
N TYR A 167 3.38 9.60 6.54
CA TYR A 167 4.13 10.57 7.33
C TYR A 167 5.53 10.03 7.71
N ASN A 168 5.57 8.83 8.30
CA ASN A 168 6.80 8.25 8.84
C ASN A 168 7.72 7.58 7.78
N VAL A 169 7.20 7.19 6.62
CA VAL A 169 7.97 6.45 5.62
C VAL A 169 8.09 7.24 4.33
N THR A 170 6.98 7.69 3.73
CA THR A 170 7.02 8.43 2.47
C THR A 170 7.63 9.82 2.65
N GLY A 171 7.28 10.52 3.72
CA GLY A 171 7.83 11.84 4.03
C GLY A 171 9.35 11.82 4.20
N TYR A 172 9.87 10.87 4.99
CA TYR A 172 11.31 10.68 5.13
C TYR A 172 11.99 10.27 3.82
N ALA A 173 11.36 9.38 3.05
CA ALA A 173 11.90 8.98 1.75
C ALA A 173 11.99 10.16 0.75
N LEU A 174 11.03 11.09 0.80
CA LEU A 174 11.11 12.33 0.00
C LEU A 174 12.27 13.22 0.43
N ALA A 175 12.48 13.38 1.72
CA ALA A 175 13.61 14.14 2.27
C ALA A 175 14.94 13.50 1.86
N ASP A 176 15.07 12.18 2.04
CA ASP A 176 16.26 11.43 1.63
C ASP A 176 16.54 11.55 0.13
N LEU A 177 15.49 11.44 -0.70
CA LEU A 177 15.61 11.60 -2.14
C LEU A 177 16.12 13.00 -2.49
N PHE A 178 15.53 14.06 -1.90
CA PHE A 178 15.96 15.42 -2.16
C PHE A 178 17.43 15.62 -1.79
N GLU A 179 17.85 15.20 -0.60
CA GLU A 179 19.23 15.33 -0.16
C GLU A 179 20.22 14.55 -1.05
N ALA A 180 19.83 13.36 -1.52
CA ALA A 180 20.69 12.52 -2.35
C ALA A 180 20.90 13.08 -3.78
N VAL A 181 19.90 13.78 -4.34
CA VAL A 181 19.92 14.19 -5.76
C VAL A 181 20.04 15.70 -5.99
N LYS A 182 19.95 16.52 -4.96
CA LYS A 182 20.08 17.99 -5.10
C LYS A 182 21.47 18.35 -5.59
N LYS A 183 21.55 19.36 -6.47
CA LYS A 183 22.80 19.94 -6.94
C LYS A 183 23.09 21.23 -6.15
N PRO A 184 24.36 21.71 -6.10
CA PRO A 184 24.68 22.97 -5.47
C PRO A 184 23.78 24.12 -5.98
N GLY A 185 23.23 24.90 -5.05
CA GLY A 185 22.33 26.02 -5.37
C GLY A 185 20.87 25.63 -5.65
N GLN A 186 20.52 24.35 -5.64
CA GLN A 186 19.14 23.93 -5.78
C GLN A 186 18.42 23.90 -4.43
N ASN A 187 17.17 24.37 -4.44
CA ASN A 187 16.28 24.38 -3.28
C ASN A 187 15.05 23.49 -3.56
N PHE A 188 14.45 22.97 -2.49
CA PHE A 188 13.17 22.29 -2.57
C PHE A 188 12.07 23.30 -2.89
N ALA A 189 11.48 23.21 -4.08
CA ALA A 189 10.48 24.15 -4.56
C ALA A 189 9.05 23.77 -4.09
N GLY A 190 8.79 22.48 -3.88
CA GLY A 190 7.50 21.98 -3.45
C GLY A 190 7.30 20.50 -3.74
N ALA A 191 6.16 19.97 -3.30
CA ALA A 191 5.73 18.62 -3.59
C ALA A 191 4.27 18.59 -4.03
N CYS A 192 3.94 17.65 -4.91
CA CYS A 192 2.58 17.38 -5.38
C CYS A 192 2.20 15.96 -5.01
N PHE A 193 1.09 15.81 -4.31
CA PHE A 193 0.55 14.52 -3.89
C PHE A 193 -0.88 14.35 -4.39
N THR A 194 -1.20 13.13 -4.80
CA THR A 194 -2.60 12.74 -4.95
C THR A 194 -3.15 12.34 -3.58
N SER A 195 -4.27 12.92 -3.19
CA SER A 195 -4.96 12.57 -1.95
C SER A 195 -6.29 11.91 -2.27
N GLY A 196 -6.49 10.69 -1.75
CA GLY A 196 -7.73 9.92 -1.85
C GLY A 196 -8.09 9.33 -0.50
N SER A 197 -7.28 8.40 0.03
CA SER A 197 -7.50 7.78 1.35
C SER A 197 -6.47 8.20 2.40
N ALA A 198 -5.46 8.94 2.00
CA ALA A 198 -4.46 9.52 2.91
C ALA A 198 -3.81 10.73 2.26
#